data_9f8160202ec3fa89426b34df1a507249
#
_entry.id   9f8160202ec3fa89426b34df1a507249
#
_cell.length_a   1.000
_cell.length_b   1.000
_cell.length_c   1.000
_cell.angle_alpha   90.00
_cell.angle_beta   90.00
_cell.angle_gamma   90.00
#
_symmetry.space_group_name_H-M   'P 1'
#
loop_
_entity.id
_entity.type
_entity.pdbx_description
1 polymer ?
#
loop_
_entity_poly.entity_id
_entity_poly.type
_entity_poly.pdbx_seq_one_letter_code
_entity_poly.pdbx_strand_id
1 'polypeptide(L)'
;MEYIVKGYQPKKLFEYFEDICAIPHGSGNEAAIADYLVAFAMSRGLEYHRDRVNNIFIKAPATQGLEDRPAILLQGHTDMVCEKNNDTVHDFLRDGLSLFVEDGWLGAKGTTLGGDDGIAVAMMLAILDGEMPHPAVECLFTVEEEVGLLGAESFDYSLVSATRNTQ
;
A
#
# COMPACT_ATOMS: atom_id res chain seq x y z
N MET A 1 2.55 2.19 20.04
CA MET A 1 1.42 3.15 19.83
C MET A 1 0.15 2.33 19.80
N GLU A 2 -0.96 2.80 20.34
CA GLU A 2 -2.24 2.08 20.26
C GLU A 2 -3.00 2.56 19.04
N TYR A 3 -3.41 1.64 18.15
CA TYR A 3 -4.17 1.97 16.94
C TYR A 3 -5.54 2.57 17.28
N ILE A 4 -5.94 3.63 16.59
CA ILE A 4 -7.29 4.20 16.71
C ILE A 4 -8.35 3.27 16.09
N VAL A 5 -7.93 2.43 15.13
CA VAL A 5 -8.76 1.42 14.47
C VAL A 5 -8.89 0.12 15.27
N LYS A 6 -8.38 0.09 16.51
CA LYS A 6 -8.45 -1.09 17.37
C LYS A 6 -9.89 -1.59 17.55
N GLY A 7 -10.11 -2.87 17.25
CA GLY A 7 -11.42 -3.52 17.37
C GLY A 7 -12.25 -3.55 16.09
N TYR A 8 -11.87 -2.80 15.06
CA TYR A 8 -12.51 -2.89 13.74
C TYR A 8 -11.99 -4.10 12.94
N GLN A 9 -12.82 -4.57 12.01
CA GLN A 9 -12.50 -5.73 11.16
C GLN A 9 -12.62 -5.33 9.68
N PRO A 10 -11.76 -5.85 8.80
CA PRO A 10 -10.63 -6.78 9.04
C PRO A 10 -9.46 -6.10 9.77
N LYS A 11 -9.00 -6.70 10.87
CA LYS A 11 -8.01 -6.08 11.77
C LYS A 11 -6.75 -5.64 11.03
N LYS A 12 -6.09 -6.57 10.34
CA LYS A 12 -4.81 -6.31 9.66
C LYS A 12 -4.91 -5.22 8.59
N LEU A 13 -6.00 -5.21 7.84
CA LEU A 13 -6.23 -4.18 6.82
C LEU A 13 -6.24 -2.77 7.45
N PHE A 14 -7.01 -2.58 8.52
CA PHE A 14 -7.10 -1.27 9.16
C PHE A 14 -5.81 -0.87 9.88
N GLU A 15 -5.10 -1.82 10.50
CA GLU A 15 -3.80 -1.55 11.13
C GLU A 15 -2.77 -1.09 10.07
N TYR A 16 -2.68 -1.78 8.91
CA TYR A 16 -1.80 -1.35 7.82
C TYR A 16 -2.21 -0.02 7.22
N PHE A 17 -3.50 0.24 7.09
CA PHE A 17 -3.97 1.53 6.60
C PHE A 17 -3.56 2.67 7.56
N GLU A 18 -3.70 2.48 8.87
CA GLU A 18 -3.25 3.45 9.88
C GLU A 18 -1.73 3.65 9.85
N ASP A 19 -0.94 2.57 9.68
CA ASP A 19 0.51 2.66 9.50
C ASP A 19 0.89 3.49 8.26
N ILE A 20 0.22 3.27 7.12
CA ILE A 20 0.42 4.03 5.88
C ILE A 20 0.10 5.51 6.12
N CYS A 21 -1.04 5.81 6.72
CA CYS A 21 -1.46 7.19 7.03
C CYS A 21 -0.48 7.92 7.96
N ALA A 22 0.27 7.20 8.79
CA ALA A 22 1.29 7.79 9.66
C ALA A 22 2.57 8.20 8.91
N ILE A 23 2.74 7.78 7.65
CA ILE A 23 3.89 8.08 6.81
C ILE A 23 3.50 9.20 5.84
N PRO A 24 4.26 10.29 5.71
CA PRO A 24 4.07 11.26 4.63
C PRO A 24 4.32 10.61 3.27
N HIS A 25 3.31 10.61 2.38
CA HIS A 25 3.38 9.90 1.09
C HIS A 25 2.61 10.62 -0.04
N GLY A 26 2.67 11.95 -0.09
CA GLY A 26 2.17 12.69 -1.25
C GLY A 26 2.98 12.40 -2.52
N SER A 27 2.39 12.64 -3.71
CA SER A 27 3.07 12.45 -4.99
C SER A 27 4.42 13.19 -5.02
N GLY A 28 5.50 12.51 -5.39
CA GLY A 28 6.88 12.98 -5.35
C GLY A 28 7.55 12.88 -3.97
N ASN A 29 6.88 12.33 -2.94
CA ASN A 29 7.41 12.15 -1.57
C ASN A 29 7.27 10.71 -1.07
N GLU A 30 7.39 9.71 -1.94
CA GLU A 30 7.09 8.31 -1.64
C GLU A 30 8.28 7.51 -1.08
N ALA A 31 9.45 8.14 -0.88
CA ALA A 31 10.64 7.41 -0.42
C ALA A 31 10.43 6.71 0.93
N ALA A 32 9.73 7.37 1.87
CA ALA A 32 9.49 6.82 3.20
C ALA A 32 8.51 5.64 3.19
N ILE A 33 7.44 5.70 2.39
CA ILE A 33 6.52 4.57 2.25
C ILE A 33 7.18 3.41 1.49
N ALA A 34 8.04 3.68 0.50
CA ALA A 34 8.85 2.67 -0.16
C ALA A 34 9.79 1.97 0.84
N ASP A 35 10.45 2.70 1.75
CA ASP A 35 11.27 2.13 2.83
C ASP A 35 10.43 1.24 3.76
N TYR A 36 9.21 1.65 4.10
CA TYR A 36 8.27 0.86 4.90
C TYR A 36 7.91 -0.46 4.22
N LEU A 37 7.59 -0.44 2.91
CA LEU A 37 7.25 -1.63 2.12
C LEU A 37 8.44 -2.59 2.00
N VAL A 38 9.66 -2.07 1.81
CA VAL A 38 10.88 -2.87 1.82
C VAL A 38 11.10 -3.53 3.19
N ALA A 39 10.99 -2.76 4.28
CA ALA A 39 11.12 -3.29 5.63
C ALA A 39 10.06 -4.37 5.94
N PHE A 40 8.83 -4.18 5.47
CA PHE A 40 7.76 -5.16 5.55
C PHE A 40 8.16 -6.46 4.86
N ALA A 41 8.61 -6.42 3.59
CA ALA A 41 9.02 -7.60 2.84
C ALA A 41 10.19 -8.32 3.50
N MET A 42 11.22 -7.58 3.92
CA MET A 42 12.39 -8.13 4.60
C MET A 42 12.02 -8.84 5.91
N SER A 43 11.14 -8.27 6.72
CA SER A 43 10.72 -8.86 8.00
C SER A 43 9.97 -10.19 7.86
N ARG A 44 9.44 -10.46 6.65
CA ARG A 44 8.69 -11.69 6.31
C ARG A 44 9.47 -12.64 5.41
N GLY A 45 10.71 -12.27 5.04
CA GLY A 45 11.54 -13.07 4.14
C GLY A 45 10.96 -13.17 2.72
N LEU A 46 10.16 -12.20 2.30
CA LEU A 46 9.57 -12.14 0.96
C LEU A 46 10.58 -11.60 -0.05
N GLU A 47 10.51 -12.12 -1.28
CA GLU A 47 11.25 -11.55 -2.43
C GLU A 47 10.69 -10.17 -2.76
N TYR A 48 11.57 -9.20 -2.97
CA TYR A 48 11.15 -7.86 -3.36
C TYR A 48 12.13 -7.22 -4.34
N HIS A 49 11.64 -6.26 -5.10
CA HIS A 49 12.42 -5.39 -5.97
C HIS A 49 11.98 -3.94 -5.75
N ARG A 50 12.95 -3.03 -5.61
CA ARG A 50 12.73 -1.58 -5.61
C ARG A 50 13.42 -0.99 -6.81
N ASP A 51 12.69 -0.27 -7.65
CA ASP A 51 13.26 0.41 -8.80
C ASP A 51 13.78 1.83 -8.45
N ARG A 52 14.27 2.54 -9.45
CA ARG A 52 14.90 3.86 -9.26
C ARG A 52 13.92 4.97 -8.92
N VAL A 53 12.65 4.81 -9.23
CA VAL A 53 11.60 5.80 -8.94
C VAL A 53 10.81 5.46 -7.67
N ASN A 54 11.19 4.39 -6.96
CA ASN A 54 10.56 3.87 -5.75
C ASN A 54 9.30 3.01 -5.97
N ASN A 55 9.01 2.51 -7.18
CA ASN A 55 8.07 1.41 -7.26
C ASN A 55 8.61 0.22 -6.48
N ILE A 56 7.72 -0.45 -5.75
CA ILE A 56 8.05 -1.67 -4.99
C ILE A 56 7.28 -2.84 -5.58
N PHE A 57 7.99 -3.94 -5.84
CA PHE A 57 7.38 -5.17 -6.30
C PHE A 57 7.71 -6.29 -5.31
N ILE A 58 6.69 -6.95 -4.75
CA ILE A 58 6.85 -7.97 -3.71
C ILE A 58 6.17 -9.25 -4.20
N LYS A 59 6.85 -10.40 -4.01
CA LYS A 59 6.31 -11.72 -4.34
C LYS A 59 6.12 -12.56 -3.08
N ALA A 60 4.96 -13.21 -2.98
CA ALA A 60 4.70 -14.23 -1.99
C ALA A 60 4.40 -15.57 -2.66
N PRO A 61 4.99 -16.69 -2.17
CA PRO A 61 4.65 -18.01 -2.67
C PRO A 61 3.19 -18.35 -2.33
N ALA A 62 2.63 -19.31 -3.07
CA ALA A 62 1.31 -19.84 -2.75
C ALA A 62 1.28 -20.43 -1.35
N THR A 63 0.15 -20.29 -0.66
CA THR A 63 -0.12 -21.03 0.58
C THR A 63 -0.38 -22.50 0.28
N GLN A 64 -0.19 -23.34 1.29
CA GLN A 64 -0.34 -24.79 1.17
C GLN A 64 -1.68 -25.20 0.52
N GLY A 65 -1.58 -26.00 -0.54
CA GLY A 65 -2.73 -26.51 -1.31
C GLY A 65 -3.20 -25.59 -2.44
N LEU A 66 -2.53 -24.48 -2.71
CA LEU A 66 -2.84 -23.55 -3.79
C LEU A 66 -1.66 -23.35 -4.77
N GLU A 67 -0.63 -24.22 -4.69
CA GLU A 67 0.60 -24.11 -5.47
C GLU A 67 0.37 -24.27 -6.98
N ASP A 68 -0.63 -25.09 -7.36
CA ASP A 68 -1.01 -25.35 -8.76
C ASP A 68 -1.93 -24.27 -9.36
N ARG A 69 -2.31 -23.28 -8.58
CA ARG A 69 -3.15 -22.18 -9.08
C ARG A 69 -2.32 -21.11 -9.78
N PRO A 70 -2.85 -20.48 -10.84
CA PRO A 70 -2.17 -19.37 -11.49
C PRO A 70 -1.81 -18.27 -10.50
N ALA A 71 -0.64 -17.67 -10.64
CA ALA A 71 -0.25 -16.51 -9.88
C ALA A 71 -1.15 -15.31 -10.18
N ILE A 72 -1.36 -14.45 -9.20
CA ILE A 72 -2.18 -13.25 -9.29
C ILE A 72 -1.29 -12.02 -9.12
N LEU A 73 -1.40 -11.05 -10.03
CA LEU A 73 -0.84 -9.72 -9.86
C LEU A 73 -1.89 -8.79 -9.25
N LEU A 74 -1.54 -8.16 -8.14
CA LEU A 74 -2.26 -7.05 -7.53
C LEU A 74 -1.44 -5.77 -7.73
N GLN A 75 -2.10 -4.67 -8.04
CA GLN A 75 -1.44 -3.38 -8.22
C GLN A 75 -2.24 -2.30 -7.49
N GLY A 76 -1.53 -1.37 -6.86
CA GLY A 76 -2.05 -0.17 -6.24
C GLY A 76 -0.97 0.90 -6.16
N HIS A 77 -1.37 2.18 -6.07
CA HIS A 77 -0.41 3.27 -5.95
C HIS A 77 -0.22 3.69 -4.50
N THR A 78 0.97 4.21 -4.19
CA THR A 78 1.37 4.56 -2.84
C THR A 78 1.25 6.04 -2.55
N ASP A 79 1.16 6.88 -3.58
CA ASP A 79 0.99 8.31 -3.43
C ASP A 79 -0.47 8.70 -3.18
N MET A 80 -0.65 9.90 -2.67
CA MET A 80 -1.97 10.48 -2.41
C MET A 80 -2.01 11.95 -2.80
N VAL A 81 -3.20 12.43 -3.15
CA VAL A 81 -3.48 13.87 -3.30
C VAL A 81 -3.37 14.58 -1.96
N CYS A 82 -2.56 15.64 -1.91
CA CYS A 82 -2.26 16.41 -0.70
C CYS A 82 -3.08 17.70 -0.65
N GLU A 83 -4.29 17.63 -0.09
CA GLU A 83 -5.18 18.78 0.11
C GLU A 83 -5.57 18.94 1.57
N LYS A 84 -5.74 20.19 2.02
CA LYS A 84 -6.15 20.51 3.39
C LYS A 84 -7.07 21.73 3.47
N ASN A 85 -7.83 21.82 4.55
CA ASN A 85 -8.63 23.00 4.83
C ASN A 85 -7.74 24.22 5.08
N ASN A 86 -8.23 25.42 4.78
CA ASN A 86 -7.46 26.67 4.89
C ASN A 86 -6.96 26.97 6.31
N ASP A 87 -7.65 26.50 7.33
CA ASP A 87 -7.35 26.68 8.75
C ASP A 87 -6.54 25.54 9.36
N THR A 88 -6.19 24.51 8.56
CA THR A 88 -5.42 23.36 9.02
C THR A 88 -3.93 23.60 8.90
N VAL A 89 -3.22 23.46 10.03
CA VAL A 89 -1.74 23.45 10.05
C VAL A 89 -1.28 22.01 9.86
N HIS A 90 -0.71 21.71 8.68
CA HIS A 90 -0.19 20.40 8.32
C HIS A 90 0.87 20.55 7.21
N ASP A 91 1.98 19.85 7.33
CA ASP A 91 3.05 19.78 6.32
C ASP A 91 3.10 18.36 5.73
N PHE A 92 2.52 18.18 4.53
CA PHE A 92 2.47 16.88 3.85
C PHE A 92 3.84 16.27 3.52
N LEU A 93 4.92 17.04 3.60
CA LEU A 93 6.27 16.50 3.41
C LEU A 93 6.83 15.83 4.67
N ARG A 94 6.25 16.09 5.85
CA ARG A 94 6.82 15.71 7.15
C ARG A 94 5.83 15.05 8.10
N ASP A 95 4.57 15.47 8.04
CA ASP A 95 3.56 15.07 9.01
C ASP A 95 2.74 13.88 8.47
N GLY A 96 2.56 12.86 9.28
CA GLY A 96 1.56 11.84 9.05
C GLY A 96 0.14 12.39 9.30
N LEU A 97 -0.87 11.74 8.75
CA LEU A 97 -2.26 12.17 8.86
C LEU A 97 -2.80 11.99 10.28
N SER A 98 -3.55 12.98 10.76
CA SER A 98 -4.28 12.89 12.04
C SER A 98 -5.62 12.22 11.82
N LEU A 99 -5.70 10.91 12.03
CA LEU A 99 -6.91 10.14 11.81
C LEU A 99 -7.95 10.33 12.93
N PHE A 100 -9.21 10.07 12.63
CA PHE A 100 -10.31 9.93 13.58
C PHE A 100 -11.29 8.85 13.12
N VAL A 101 -12.02 8.28 14.08
CA VAL A 101 -13.18 7.42 13.82
C VAL A 101 -14.39 8.02 14.51
N GLU A 102 -15.43 8.34 13.75
CA GLU A 102 -16.67 8.93 14.25
C GLU A 102 -17.85 8.34 13.48
N ASP A 103 -18.88 7.90 14.18
CA ASP A 103 -20.11 7.34 13.61
C ASP A 103 -19.88 6.22 12.57
N GLY A 104 -18.82 5.42 12.75
CA GLY A 104 -18.46 4.34 11.82
C GLY A 104 -17.67 4.79 10.59
N TRP A 105 -17.29 6.05 10.51
CA TRP A 105 -16.43 6.60 9.48
C TRP A 105 -15.00 6.80 9.97
N LEU A 106 -14.03 6.35 9.16
CA LEU A 106 -12.61 6.69 9.33
C LEU A 106 -12.29 7.90 8.44
N GLY A 107 -11.70 8.93 9.03
CA GLY A 107 -11.34 10.15 8.32
C GLY A 107 -10.01 10.74 8.81
N ALA A 108 -9.53 11.78 8.12
CA ALA A 108 -8.38 12.59 8.51
C ALA A 108 -8.83 14.01 8.89
N LYS A 109 -8.24 14.57 9.96
CA LYS A 109 -8.63 15.88 10.50
C LYS A 109 -8.09 17.00 9.62
N GLY A 110 -8.99 17.60 8.85
CA GLY A 110 -8.68 18.78 8.06
C GLY A 110 -7.82 18.54 6.80
N THR A 111 -7.54 17.29 6.44
CA THR A 111 -6.77 16.90 5.26
C THR A 111 -7.50 15.84 4.45
N THR A 112 -7.03 15.57 3.22
CA THR A 112 -7.32 14.34 2.49
C THR A 112 -6.89 13.13 3.30
N LEU A 113 -7.56 11.98 3.10
CA LEU A 113 -7.33 10.73 3.83
C LEU A 113 -6.33 9.79 3.13
N GLY A 114 -6.20 9.90 1.80
CA GLY A 114 -5.41 8.94 1.02
C GLY A 114 -6.04 7.54 0.95
N GLY A 115 -7.39 7.47 1.02
CA GLY A 115 -8.11 6.21 0.83
C GLY A 115 -7.90 5.63 -0.57
N ASP A 116 -7.84 6.49 -1.56
CA ASP A 116 -7.30 6.25 -2.89
C ASP A 116 -5.79 6.52 -2.87
N ASP A 117 -4.90 5.56 -3.00
CA ASP A 117 -5.19 4.12 -3.07
C ASP A 117 -4.61 3.37 -1.85
N GLY A 118 -4.43 4.09 -0.74
CA GLY A 118 -3.88 3.54 0.50
C GLY A 118 -4.65 2.32 1.03
N ILE A 119 -5.96 2.22 0.72
CA ILE A 119 -6.74 1.06 1.14
C ILE A 119 -6.35 -0.19 0.33
N ALA A 120 -6.08 -0.09 -0.98
CA ALA A 120 -5.59 -1.23 -1.76
C ALA A 120 -4.17 -1.62 -1.32
N VAL A 121 -3.30 -0.65 -1.03
CA VAL A 121 -1.97 -0.91 -0.45
C VAL A 121 -2.11 -1.70 0.85
N ALA A 122 -3.00 -1.29 1.76
CA ALA A 122 -3.26 -2.00 3.01
C ALA A 122 -3.84 -3.41 2.79
N MET A 123 -4.73 -3.60 1.80
CA MET A 123 -5.25 -4.92 1.41
C MET A 123 -4.13 -5.84 0.93
N MET A 124 -3.25 -5.34 0.06
CA MET A 124 -2.10 -6.08 -0.46
C MET A 124 -1.16 -6.50 0.67
N LEU A 125 -0.86 -5.62 1.61
CA LEU A 125 -0.06 -5.93 2.80
C LEU A 125 -0.72 -6.99 3.68
N ALA A 126 -2.05 -6.92 3.87
CA ALA A 126 -2.79 -7.92 4.66
C ALA A 126 -2.76 -9.31 4.02
N ILE A 127 -2.78 -9.39 2.68
CA ILE A 127 -2.62 -10.65 1.92
C ILE A 127 -1.18 -11.17 2.07
N LEU A 128 -0.19 -10.31 1.86
CA LEU A 128 1.24 -10.65 1.97
C LEU A 128 1.67 -11.04 3.40
N ASP A 129 0.91 -10.66 4.42
CA ASP A 129 1.15 -11.05 5.83
C ASP A 129 0.89 -12.56 6.08
N GLY A 130 0.30 -13.27 5.13
CA GLY A 130 0.19 -14.72 5.12
C GLY A 130 -0.93 -15.31 5.98
N GLU A 131 -1.86 -14.50 6.49
CA GLU A 131 -2.97 -14.99 7.31
C GLU A 131 -4.14 -15.56 6.46
N MET A 132 -4.21 -15.24 5.17
CA MET A 132 -5.26 -15.72 4.27
C MET A 132 -4.70 -16.71 3.24
N PRO A 133 -5.45 -17.79 2.89
CA PRO A 133 -5.05 -18.68 1.81
C PRO A 133 -5.05 -17.92 0.46
N HIS A 134 -3.94 -18.03 -0.28
CA HIS A 134 -3.78 -17.40 -1.61
C HIS A 134 -2.90 -18.25 -2.53
N PRO A 135 -3.07 -18.19 -3.86
CA PRO A 135 -2.09 -18.68 -4.82
C PRO A 135 -0.80 -17.84 -4.72
N ALA A 136 0.20 -18.09 -5.55
CA ALA A 136 1.32 -17.17 -5.65
C ALA A 136 0.79 -15.76 -5.96
N VAL A 137 1.25 -14.76 -5.20
CA VAL A 137 0.81 -13.36 -5.34
C VAL A 137 2.01 -12.48 -5.65
N GLU A 138 1.84 -11.62 -6.63
CA GLU A 138 2.75 -10.55 -6.99
C GLU A 138 2.05 -9.22 -6.70
N CYS A 139 2.66 -8.38 -5.87
CA CYS A 139 2.13 -7.08 -5.50
C CYS A 139 3.03 -5.97 -6.04
N LEU A 140 2.48 -5.14 -6.94
CA LEU A 140 3.15 -3.98 -7.49
C LEU A 140 2.58 -2.70 -6.84
N PHE A 141 3.43 -2.02 -6.09
CA PHE A 141 3.16 -0.74 -5.47
C PHE A 141 3.80 0.35 -6.32
N THR A 142 2.98 1.16 -6.99
CA THR A 142 3.47 2.21 -7.89
C THR A 142 3.50 3.57 -7.21
N VAL A 143 4.24 4.52 -7.77
CA VAL A 143 4.38 5.89 -7.30
C VAL A 143 3.82 6.86 -8.34
N GLU A 144 3.57 8.12 -7.93
CA GLU A 144 3.19 9.24 -8.83
C GLU A 144 2.02 8.88 -9.78
N GLU A 145 1.01 8.16 -9.27
CA GLU A 145 -0.21 7.86 -10.02
C GLU A 145 -1.02 9.13 -10.27
N GLU A 146 -1.24 9.92 -9.21
CA GLU A 146 -2.07 11.11 -9.15
C GLU A 146 -1.55 12.29 -10.02
N VAL A 147 -0.31 12.18 -10.49
CA VAL A 147 0.34 13.16 -11.36
C VAL A 147 0.62 12.63 -12.77
N GLY A 148 0.04 11.49 -13.14
CA GLY A 148 0.06 10.99 -14.52
C GLY A 148 0.58 9.58 -14.71
N LEU A 149 0.44 8.66 -13.73
CA LEU A 149 0.80 7.24 -13.82
C LEU A 149 2.31 7.00 -14.04
N LEU A 150 3.18 7.95 -13.64
CA LEU A 150 4.61 7.96 -13.99
C LEU A 150 5.36 6.73 -13.47
N GLY A 151 5.01 6.26 -12.26
CA GLY A 151 5.58 5.05 -11.69
C GLY A 151 5.22 3.82 -12.50
N ALA A 152 3.95 3.65 -12.85
CA ALA A 152 3.49 2.50 -13.63
C ALA A 152 4.12 2.47 -15.04
N GLU A 153 4.29 3.62 -15.69
CA GLU A 153 4.93 3.71 -17.01
C GLU A 153 6.42 3.33 -16.97
N SER A 154 7.10 3.59 -15.84
CA SER A 154 8.53 3.34 -15.70
C SER A 154 8.89 1.93 -15.23
N PHE A 155 7.93 1.15 -14.75
CA PHE A 155 8.18 -0.18 -14.17
C PHE A 155 8.59 -1.21 -15.22
N ASP A 156 9.55 -2.06 -14.87
CA ASP A 156 9.98 -3.20 -15.73
C ASP A 156 9.02 -4.40 -15.59
N TYR A 157 8.03 -4.47 -16.46
CA TYR A 157 7.03 -5.55 -16.46
C TYR A 157 7.57 -6.93 -16.81
N SER A 158 8.84 -7.06 -17.22
CA SER A 158 9.49 -8.37 -17.41
C SER A 158 9.66 -9.14 -16.09
N LEU A 159 9.58 -8.44 -14.95
CA LEU A 159 9.62 -9.03 -13.61
C LEU A 159 8.32 -9.75 -13.23
N VAL A 160 7.21 -9.43 -13.88
CA VAL A 160 5.89 -10.00 -13.62
C VAL A 160 5.79 -11.38 -14.24
N SER A 161 5.45 -12.37 -13.41
CA SER A 161 5.23 -13.76 -13.87
C SER A 161 3.76 -14.17 -13.88
N ALA A 162 2.88 -13.40 -13.22
CA ALA A 162 1.45 -13.62 -13.25
C ALA A 162 0.92 -13.48 -14.67
N THR A 163 0.35 -14.55 -15.22
CA THR A 163 -0.25 -14.53 -16.55
C THR A 163 -1.73 -14.19 -16.44
N ARG A 164 -2.19 -13.17 -17.20
CA ARG A 164 -3.61 -12.98 -17.46
C ARG A 164 -4.10 -14.18 -18.29
N ASN A 165 -4.89 -15.08 -17.71
CA ASN A 165 -5.79 -15.90 -18.49
C ASN A 165 -6.95 -15.00 -18.96
N THR A 166 -6.76 -14.34 -20.11
CA THR A 166 -7.88 -13.81 -20.89
C THR A 166 -8.57 -15.01 -21.52
N GLN A 167 -9.60 -15.56 -20.91
CA GLN A 167 -10.66 -16.31 -21.58
C GLN A 167 -11.82 -15.37 -21.86
#